data_26dfe1d2dd884a77ae5eb9286a6e25ba
#
_entry.id   26dfe1d2dd884a77ae5eb9286a6e25ba
#
_cell.length_a   1.000
_cell.length_b   1.000
_cell.length_c   1.000
_cell.angle_alpha   90.00
_cell.angle_beta   90.00
_cell.angle_gamma   90.00
#
_symmetry.space_group_name_H-M   'P 1'
#
loop_
_entity.id
_entity.type
_entity.pdbx_description
1 polymer ?
#
loop_
_entity_poly.entity_id
_entity_poly.type
_entity_poly.pdbx_seq_one_letter_code
_entity_poly.pdbx_strand_id
1 'polypeptide(L)'
;ASDGNDVEPVEVDRLLIAVSETYDIIVTIPADNTSYEFLATPEDRTKSTSLYVGNGIKQLISPLPKLKYFEGMKMMNDMMKMNGDLDDMGMQMSLNQMDMNIVMYPEITGEIKKKVDDKMGDMKMSADEYNSNELSDITTLNYAMLKSPTKTNLPKDVPVKELRFELSGNMNRYVWSLDNKVISETDKILIKKGENVRITLHNGSMMRHPMHLHGHDFRIINGQEDYAPLKNIMDLMPMETNVIEFNANVEGDWFFHCHILYHMMAGMGRVFTYENQAPNPLISNPKLAQRKLFADDRAFHFMAENDFATNGNDGMAMIQNTRWSLGAEWRLGYEDMHGYEAEFHLGRYIGKMQWLMPFIGFDWRYRKMDGEMEENIFGQVNTKDRRAVLSLGVNYTLPMLVMA
;
A
#
# COMPACT_ATOMS: atom_id res chain seq x y z
N ALA A 1 6.00 27.13 0.11
CA ALA A 1 6.82 26.15 -0.61
C ALA A 1 6.26 24.74 -0.38
N SER A 2 6.62 23.80 -1.24
CA SER A 2 6.28 22.37 -1.11
C SER A 2 7.58 21.57 -1.31
N ASP A 3 7.95 20.76 -0.32
CA ASP A 3 9.21 20.03 -0.24
C ASP A 3 10.46 20.93 -0.50
N GLY A 4 10.43 22.15 0.04
CA GLY A 4 11.50 23.13 -0.13
C GLY A 4 11.55 23.83 -1.50
N ASN A 5 10.65 23.48 -2.42
CA ASN A 5 10.54 24.11 -3.73
C ASN A 5 9.43 25.17 -3.76
N ASP A 6 9.67 26.30 -4.43
CA ASP A 6 8.69 27.37 -4.52
C ASP A 6 7.48 26.96 -5.36
N VAL A 7 6.29 27.30 -4.86
CA VAL A 7 5.01 27.16 -5.54
C VAL A 7 4.22 28.47 -5.49
N GLU A 8 3.40 28.73 -6.49
CA GLU A 8 2.44 29.85 -6.44
C GLU A 8 1.50 29.66 -5.24
N PRO A 9 1.19 30.70 -4.48
CA PRO A 9 0.27 30.61 -3.36
C PRO A 9 -1.10 30.10 -3.77
N VAL A 10 -1.63 29.13 -3.04
CA VAL A 10 -2.99 28.60 -3.21
C VAL A 10 -3.72 28.75 -1.89
N GLU A 11 -4.90 29.33 -1.92
CA GLU A 11 -5.78 29.46 -0.75
C GLU A 11 -6.52 28.14 -0.51
N VAL A 12 -6.38 27.59 0.68
CA VAL A 12 -6.98 26.30 1.05
C VAL A 12 -7.38 26.30 2.51
N ASP A 13 -8.38 25.51 2.86
CA ASP A 13 -8.87 25.34 4.23
C ASP A 13 -8.19 24.14 4.91
N ARG A 14 -7.67 23.20 4.11
CA ARG A 14 -7.13 21.93 4.60
C ARG A 14 -5.91 21.48 3.81
N LEU A 15 -4.95 20.90 4.51
CA LEU A 15 -3.80 20.23 3.92
C LEU A 15 -3.87 18.74 4.19
N LEU A 16 -3.55 17.94 3.17
CA LEU A 16 -3.25 16.52 3.31
C LEU A 16 -1.74 16.36 3.15
N ILE A 17 -1.08 15.82 4.16
CA ILE A 17 0.39 15.74 4.22
C ILE A 17 0.79 14.28 4.35
N ALA A 18 1.55 13.77 3.40
CA ALA A 18 2.14 12.45 3.47
C ALA A 18 3.35 12.40 4.41
N VAL A 19 3.79 11.19 4.71
CA VAL A 19 5.02 10.98 5.51
C VAL A 19 6.21 11.61 4.79
N SER A 20 6.95 12.45 5.48
CA SER A 20 8.09 13.26 4.98
C SER A 20 7.78 14.37 3.98
N GLU A 21 6.55 14.55 3.60
CA GLU A 21 6.14 15.70 2.80
C GLU A 21 6.16 16.96 3.65
N THR A 22 6.49 18.11 3.06
CA THR A 22 6.55 19.40 3.76
C THR A 22 5.83 20.50 2.98
N TYR A 23 5.15 21.37 3.72
CA TYR A 23 4.53 22.58 3.18
C TYR A 23 4.83 23.78 4.08
N ASP A 24 5.23 24.89 3.48
CA ASP A 24 5.25 26.19 4.15
C ASP A 24 3.94 26.91 3.89
N ILE A 25 3.25 27.30 4.95
CA ILE A 25 1.95 27.96 4.89
C ILE A 25 2.01 29.35 5.50
N ILE A 26 1.16 30.24 5.00
CA ILE A 26 0.95 31.58 5.55
C ILE A 26 -0.49 31.62 6.09
N VAL A 27 -0.63 31.96 7.35
CA VAL A 27 -1.92 32.08 8.02
C VAL A 27 -2.11 33.52 8.46
N THR A 28 -3.20 34.15 8.03
CA THR A 28 -3.58 35.50 8.50
C THR A 28 -4.52 35.37 9.67
N ILE A 29 -4.10 35.86 10.84
CA ILE A 29 -4.93 35.87 12.04
C ILE A 29 -5.69 37.19 12.13
N PRO A 30 -7.04 37.17 12.10
CA PRO A 30 -7.84 38.36 12.32
C PRO A 30 -7.65 38.95 13.72
N ALA A 31 -7.75 40.27 13.83
CA ALA A 31 -7.66 40.98 15.12
C ALA A 31 -9.05 41.09 15.81
N ASP A 32 -9.68 39.95 16.08
CA ASP A 32 -11.09 39.84 16.48
C ASP A 32 -11.30 39.18 17.85
N ASN A 33 -10.27 39.15 18.67
CA ASN A 33 -10.31 38.49 20.01
C ASN A 33 -10.72 37.02 19.97
N THR A 34 -10.33 36.30 18.88
CA THR A 34 -10.58 34.88 18.66
C THR A 34 -9.26 34.09 18.70
N SER A 35 -9.30 32.90 19.23
CA SER A 35 -8.20 31.91 19.17
C SER A 35 -8.60 30.79 18.26
N TYR A 36 -7.98 30.74 17.09
CA TYR A 36 -8.29 29.78 16.02
C TYR A 36 -7.60 28.44 16.25
N GLU A 37 -8.31 27.36 16.07
CA GLU A 37 -7.78 26.02 16.17
C GLU A 37 -7.09 25.61 14.87
N PHE A 38 -5.84 25.16 14.95
CA PHE A 38 -5.17 24.40 13.90
C PHE A 38 -5.21 22.93 14.31
N LEU A 39 -6.08 22.16 13.67
CA LEU A 39 -6.37 20.77 13.99
C LEU A 39 -5.53 19.83 13.13
N ALA A 40 -4.70 18.98 13.75
CA ALA A 40 -3.98 17.90 13.07
C ALA A 40 -4.63 16.55 13.39
N THR A 41 -5.02 15.81 12.36
CA THR A 41 -5.70 14.53 12.48
C THR A 41 -4.91 13.48 11.69
N PRO A 42 -4.51 12.33 12.29
CA PRO A 42 -3.87 11.25 11.54
C PRO A 42 -4.84 10.57 10.59
N GLU A 43 -4.31 9.81 9.64
CA GLU A 43 -5.10 9.15 8.58
C GLU A 43 -6.20 8.24 9.14
N ASP A 44 -5.90 7.51 10.21
CA ASP A 44 -6.87 6.60 10.86
C ASP A 44 -8.03 7.32 11.58
N ARG A 45 -7.93 8.65 11.76
CA ARG A 45 -8.92 9.52 12.40
C ARG A 45 -9.37 9.07 13.78
N THR A 46 -8.51 8.34 14.48
CA THR A 46 -8.81 7.85 15.83
C THR A 46 -8.66 8.93 16.90
N LYS A 47 -7.71 9.86 16.68
CA LYS A 47 -7.42 10.99 17.58
C LYS A 47 -6.99 12.21 16.78
N SER A 48 -7.05 13.36 17.40
CA SER A 48 -6.56 14.62 16.84
C SER A 48 -5.78 15.40 17.89
N THR A 49 -4.93 16.31 17.46
CA THR A 49 -4.26 17.28 18.32
C THR A 49 -4.44 18.68 17.77
N SER A 50 -4.45 19.66 18.67
CA SER A 50 -4.77 21.05 18.33
C SER A 50 -3.67 22.00 18.74
N LEU A 51 -3.36 22.95 17.88
CA LEU A 51 -2.62 24.16 18.15
C LEU A 51 -3.61 25.34 18.07
N TYR A 52 -3.57 26.24 19.04
CA TYR A 52 -4.41 27.43 19.04
C TYR A 52 -3.56 28.66 18.72
N VAL A 53 -4.01 29.45 17.73
CA VAL A 53 -3.32 30.65 17.26
C VAL A 53 -4.25 31.86 17.41
N GLY A 54 -3.75 32.94 18.02
CA GLY A 54 -4.53 34.11 18.36
C GLY A 54 -4.84 34.18 19.84
N ASN A 55 -5.45 35.27 20.27
CA ASN A 55 -5.81 35.53 21.68
C ASN A 55 -7.31 35.75 21.77
N GLY A 56 -8.00 35.01 22.63
CA GLY A 56 -9.43 35.23 22.83
C GLY A 56 -10.23 33.92 22.97
N ILE A 57 -11.48 33.95 22.52
CA ILE A 57 -12.40 32.82 22.61
C ILE A 57 -11.97 31.76 21.62
N LYS A 58 -11.84 30.51 22.04
CA LYS A 58 -11.45 29.39 21.19
C LYS A 58 -12.56 29.07 20.20
N GLN A 59 -12.23 29.11 18.92
CA GLN A 59 -13.06 28.62 17.84
C GLN A 59 -12.57 27.21 17.45
N LEU A 60 -13.44 26.23 17.61
CA LEU A 60 -13.13 24.83 17.34
C LEU A 60 -13.54 24.45 15.92
N ILE A 61 -12.77 23.57 15.31
CA ILE A 61 -13.06 22.97 14.01
C ILE A 61 -13.81 21.65 14.22
N SER A 62 -14.80 21.38 13.37
CA SER A 62 -15.47 20.08 13.37
C SER A 62 -14.49 18.96 13.00
N PRO A 63 -14.41 17.88 13.81
CA PRO A 63 -13.51 16.78 13.51
C PRO A 63 -13.88 16.07 12.21
N LEU A 64 -12.89 15.51 11.53
CA LEU A 64 -13.12 14.71 10.34
C LEU A 64 -13.98 13.46 10.66
N PRO A 65 -14.90 13.07 9.76
CA PRO A 65 -15.67 11.85 9.93
C PRO A 65 -14.74 10.62 9.89
N LYS A 66 -15.16 9.53 10.52
CA LYS A 66 -14.41 8.27 10.50
C LYS A 66 -14.26 7.75 9.07
N LEU A 67 -13.12 7.09 8.79
CA LEU A 67 -12.90 6.47 7.49
C LEU A 67 -13.87 5.31 7.24
N LYS A 68 -14.29 5.18 5.98
CA LYS A 68 -15.26 4.17 5.55
C LYS A 68 -14.59 2.98 4.85
N TYR A 69 -13.54 2.41 5.46
CA TYR A 69 -12.76 1.32 4.89
C TYR A 69 -13.60 0.14 4.38
N PHE A 70 -14.59 -0.29 5.19
CA PHE A 70 -15.44 -1.44 4.81
C PHE A 70 -16.40 -1.10 3.67
N GLU A 71 -16.86 0.14 3.57
CA GLU A 71 -17.67 0.59 2.44
C GLU A 71 -16.86 0.62 1.14
N GLY A 72 -15.59 1.07 1.21
CA GLY A 72 -14.67 1.02 0.09
C GLY A 72 -14.40 -0.42 -0.38
N MET A 73 -14.17 -1.34 0.53
CA MET A 73 -14.00 -2.76 0.22
C MET A 73 -15.28 -3.39 -0.36
N LYS A 74 -16.45 -3.04 0.17
CA LYS A 74 -17.73 -3.51 -0.35
C LYS A 74 -17.97 -2.99 -1.77
N MET A 75 -17.75 -1.70 -1.99
CA MET A 75 -17.86 -1.08 -3.31
C MET A 75 -16.92 -1.76 -4.32
N MET A 76 -15.66 -2.02 -3.96
CA MET A 76 -14.72 -2.73 -4.82
C MET A 76 -15.19 -4.15 -5.16
N ASN A 77 -15.74 -4.88 -4.20
CA ASN A 77 -16.33 -6.21 -4.43
C ASN A 77 -17.53 -6.16 -5.38
N ASP A 78 -18.42 -5.18 -5.18
CA ASP A 78 -19.62 -5.03 -6.02
C ASP A 78 -19.20 -4.64 -7.46
N MET A 79 -18.15 -3.84 -7.61
CA MET A 79 -17.58 -3.48 -8.90
C MET A 79 -16.88 -4.65 -9.61
N MET A 80 -16.17 -5.50 -8.86
CA MET A 80 -15.55 -6.71 -9.45
C MET A 80 -16.62 -7.71 -9.91
N LYS A 81 -17.73 -7.86 -9.18
CA LYS A 81 -18.88 -8.67 -9.61
C LYS A 81 -19.50 -8.11 -10.88
N MET A 82 -19.72 -6.79 -10.91
CA MET A 82 -20.27 -6.10 -12.08
C MET A 82 -19.36 -6.20 -13.31
N ASN A 83 -18.03 -6.19 -13.12
CA ASN A 83 -17.06 -6.39 -14.19
C ASN A 83 -17.16 -7.81 -14.79
N GLY A 84 -17.40 -8.84 -13.96
CA GLY A 84 -17.68 -10.19 -14.43
C GLY A 84 -18.95 -10.26 -15.27
N ASP A 85 -20.03 -9.62 -14.82
CA ASP A 85 -21.30 -9.55 -15.55
C ASP A 85 -21.18 -8.73 -16.87
N LEU A 86 -20.33 -7.69 -16.87
CA LEU A 86 -20.07 -6.86 -18.07
C LEU A 86 -19.16 -7.58 -19.08
N ASP A 87 -18.19 -8.36 -18.62
CA ASP A 87 -17.36 -9.20 -19.49
C ASP A 87 -18.21 -10.26 -20.22
N ASP A 88 -19.20 -10.85 -19.54
CA ASP A 88 -20.17 -11.77 -20.13
C ASP A 88 -21.05 -11.09 -21.18
N MET A 89 -21.26 -9.77 -21.09
CA MET A 89 -21.96 -8.95 -22.06
C MET A 89 -21.04 -8.35 -23.13
N GLY A 90 -19.73 -8.63 -23.10
CA GLY A 90 -18.74 -8.10 -24.04
C GLY A 90 -18.37 -6.63 -23.82
N MET A 91 -18.68 -6.07 -22.66
CA MET A 91 -18.33 -4.70 -22.26
C MET A 91 -17.22 -4.73 -21.21
N GLN A 92 -16.02 -4.26 -21.57
CA GLN A 92 -14.92 -4.13 -20.61
C GLN A 92 -14.96 -2.77 -19.92
N MET A 93 -15.19 -2.75 -18.61
CA MET A 93 -14.90 -1.59 -17.75
C MET A 93 -13.54 -1.79 -17.08
N SER A 94 -12.60 -0.91 -17.40
CA SER A 94 -11.30 -0.93 -16.72
C SER A 94 -11.46 -0.49 -15.26
N LEU A 95 -11.01 -1.31 -14.31
CA LEU A 95 -10.91 -0.95 -12.88
C LEU A 95 -10.10 0.34 -12.67
N ASN A 96 -9.20 0.68 -13.62
CA ASN A 96 -8.43 1.93 -13.60
C ASN A 96 -9.27 3.21 -13.84
N GLN A 97 -10.55 3.09 -14.15
CA GLN A 97 -11.46 4.24 -14.33
C GLN A 97 -12.20 4.60 -13.05
N MET A 98 -12.02 3.85 -11.97
CA MET A 98 -12.75 4.04 -10.72
C MET A 98 -11.83 4.65 -9.67
N ASP A 99 -12.22 5.82 -9.19
CA ASP A 99 -11.50 6.51 -8.14
C ASP A 99 -12.00 6.06 -6.76
N MET A 100 -11.26 5.15 -6.13
CA MET A 100 -11.53 4.68 -4.76
C MET A 100 -11.40 5.80 -3.71
N ASN A 101 -10.75 6.91 -4.07
CA ASN A 101 -10.63 8.08 -3.19
C ASN A 101 -12.00 8.66 -2.83
N ILE A 102 -12.98 8.57 -3.73
CA ILE A 102 -14.35 9.05 -3.51
C ILE A 102 -14.97 8.45 -2.23
N VAL A 103 -14.66 7.19 -1.93
CA VAL A 103 -15.22 6.50 -0.76
C VAL A 103 -14.35 6.65 0.47
N MET A 104 -13.03 6.54 0.32
CA MET A 104 -12.10 6.55 1.44
C MET A 104 -11.70 7.97 1.89
N TYR A 105 -11.62 8.90 0.94
CA TYR A 105 -11.13 10.27 1.16
C TYR A 105 -12.06 11.30 0.48
N PRO A 106 -13.34 11.37 0.88
CA PRO A 106 -14.32 12.24 0.22
C PRO A 106 -13.92 13.71 0.24
N GLU A 107 -13.08 14.12 1.19
CA GLU A 107 -12.55 15.47 1.29
C GLU A 107 -11.61 15.89 0.15
N ILE A 108 -11.04 14.91 -0.59
CA ILE A 108 -10.13 15.19 -1.73
C ILE A 108 -10.91 15.30 -3.03
N THR A 109 -12.08 14.69 -3.11
CA THR A 109 -12.83 14.46 -4.36
C THR A 109 -14.01 15.41 -4.56
N GLY A 110 -14.17 16.44 -3.73
CA GLY A 110 -15.31 17.36 -3.78
C GLY A 110 -15.61 17.94 -5.15
N GLU A 111 -14.62 18.18 -6.02
CA GLU A 111 -14.82 18.69 -7.37
C GLU A 111 -15.16 17.61 -8.41
N ILE A 112 -14.81 16.35 -8.18
CA ILE A 112 -15.02 15.24 -9.12
C ILE A 112 -16.50 14.82 -9.16
N LYS A 113 -17.24 14.99 -8.07
CA LYS A 113 -18.69 14.71 -8.03
C LYS A 113 -19.49 15.44 -9.12
N LYS A 114 -19.12 16.67 -9.51
CA LYS A 114 -19.80 17.41 -10.58
C LYS A 114 -19.57 16.83 -11.98
N LYS A 115 -18.48 16.11 -12.21
CA LYS A 115 -18.17 15.48 -13.52
C LYS A 115 -18.70 14.05 -13.64
N VAL A 116 -18.92 13.37 -12.53
CA VAL A 116 -19.45 11.99 -12.51
C VAL A 116 -20.95 11.99 -12.72
N ASP A 117 -21.69 12.95 -12.16
CA ASP A 117 -23.13 13.08 -12.36
C ASP A 117 -23.53 13.34 -13.83
N ASP A 118 -22.67 13.99 -14.62
CA ASP A 118 -22.93 14.25 -16.05
C ASP A 118 -22.63 13.04 -16.97
N LYS A 119 -21.89 12.02 -16.51
CA LYS A 119 -21.51 10.85 -17.31
C LYS A 119 -22.13 9.52 -16.90
N MET A 120 -22.65 9.40 -15.69
CA MET A 120 -23.34 8.22 -15.17
C MET A 120 -24.85 8.47 -15.02
N GLY A 121 -25.52 8.80 -16.12
CA GLY A 121 -26.99 8.75 -16.16
C GLY A 121 -27.46 7.31 -16.02
N ASP A 122 -28.03 6.99 -14.84
CA ASP A 122 -28.85 5.84 -14.45
C ASP A 122 -28.34 4.89 -13.34
N MET A 123 -27.18 5.09 -12.72
CA MET A 123 -26.93 4.44 -11.44
C MET A 123 -27.47 5.30 -10.30
N LYS A 124 -28.68 5.02 -9.87
CA LYS A 124 -29.23 5.51 -8.59
C LYS A 124 -28.50 4.81 -7.43
N MET A 125 -27.30 5.23 -7.09
CA MET A 125 -26.84 5.13 -5.72
C MET A 125 -27.67 6.13 -4.91
N SER A 126 -28.37 5.62 -3.89
CA SER A 126 -29.19 6.46 -3.02
C SER A 126 -28.30 7.54 -2.38
N ALA A 127 -28.47 8.77 -2.87
CA ALA A 127 -27.76 9.96 -2.41
C ALA A 127 -28.14 10.37 -0.97
N ASP A 128 -29.02 9.63 -0.33
CA ASP A 128 -29.68 10.02 0.92
C ASP A 128 -28.88 9.69 2.21
N GLU A 129 -27.73 9.02 2.10
CA GLU A 129 -26.89 8.71 3.27
C GLU A 129 -25.61 9.57 3.39
N TYR A 130 -25.32 10.40 2.42
CA TYR A 130 -24.19 11.33 2.49
C TYR A 130 -24.68 12.73 2.82
N ASN A 131 -24.47 13.15 4.06
CA ASN A 131 -24.49 14.59 4.43
C ASN A 131 -23.26 15.27 3.77
N SER A 132 -23.27 15.31 2.42
CA SER A 132 -22.21 15.88 1.60
C SER A 132 -22.18 17.42 1.64
N ASN A 133 -23.20 18.05 2.23
CA ASN A 133 -23.35 19.50 2.23
C ASN A 133 -22.39 20.22 3.20
N GLU A 134 -21.86 19.54 4.23
CA GLU A 134 -20.88 20.17 5.14
C GLU A 134 -19.42 20.04 4.65
N LEU A 135 -19.12 19.12 3.72
CA LEU A 135 -17.76 18.92 3.18
C LEU A 135 -17.51 19.65 1.85
N SER A 136 -18.58 20.11 1.17
CA SER A 136 -18.47 20.76 -0.14
C SER A 136 -17.84 22.16 -0.11
N ASP A 137 -17.82 22.80 1.07
CA ASP A 137 -17.29 24.15 1.23
C ASP A 137 -15.82 24.19 1.69
N ILE A 138 -15.19 23.03 1.95
CA ILE A 138 -13.81 22.93 2.41
C ILE A 138 -12.89 22.61 1.24
N THR A 139 -12.00 23.55 0.92
CA THR A 139 -10.97 23.37 -0.11
C THR A 139 -9.78 22.63 0.46
N THR A 140 -9.55 21.39 0.00
CA THR A 140 -8.39 20.59 0.38
C THR A 140 -7.31 20.69 -0.69
N LEU A 141 -6.06 20.98 -0.28
CA LEU A 141 -4.92 21.02 -1.20
C LEU A 141 -4.72 19.67 -1.85
N ASN A 142 -4.60 19.68 -3.18
CA ASN A 142 -4.18 18.51 -3.97
C ASN A 142 -3.08 18.90 -4.96
N TYR A 143 -2.41 17.93 -5.55
CA TYR A 143 -1.28 18.21 -6.44
C TYR A 143 -1.68 18.95 -7.71
N ALA A 144 -2.91 18.84 -8.20
CA ALA A 144 -3.38 19.58 -9.38
C ALA A 144 -3.41 21.11 -9.18
N MET A 145 -3.51 21.56 -7.92
CA MET A 145 -3.49 22.97 -7.55
C MET A 145 -2.09 23.57 -7.49
N LEU A 146 -1.05 22.72 -7.34
CA LEU A 146 0.32 23.18 -7.19
C LEU A 146 0.89 23.62 -8.54
N LYS A 147 1.52 24.78 -8.56
CA LYS A 147 2.16 25.34 -9.75
C LYS A 147 3.48 26.02 -9.38
N SER A 148 4.53 25.71 -10.09
CA SER A 148 5.81 26.39 -9.91
C SER A 148 5.71 27.85 -10.42
N PRO A 149 6.28 28.84 -9.73
CA PRO A 149 6.32 30.22 -10.21
C PRO A 149 7.29 30.39 -11.40
N THR A 150 8.16 29.44 -11.64
CA THR A 150 9.13 29.43 -12.72
C THR A 150 8.99 28.18 -13.57
N LYS A 151 9.49 28.24 -14.82
CA LYS A 151 9.48 27.06 -15.69
C LYS A 151 10.39 25.97 -15.14
N THR A 152 9.86 24.75 -15.07
CA THR A 152 10.56 23.55 -14.57
C THR A 152 10.84 22.54 -15.67
N ASN A 153 10.80 22.97 -16.94
CA ASN A 153 11.00 22.11 -18.09
C ASN A 153 12.33 21.36 -18.02
N LEU A 154 12.26 20.08 -18.33
CA LEU A 154 13.46 19.28 -18.54
C LEU A 154 14.08 19.59 -19.92
N PRO A 155 15.38 19.30 -20.13
CA PRO A 155 16.01 19.41 -21.43
C PRO A 155 15.23 18.64 -22.52
N LYS A 156 14.99 19.27 -23.68
CA LYS A 156 14.15 18.68 -24.73
C LYS A 156 14.88 17.74 -25.68
N ASP A 157 16.18 17.98 -25.90
CA ASP A 157 17.00 17.28 -26.92
C ASP A 157 17.84 16.15 -26.32
N VAL A 158 17.34 15.51 -25.26
CA VAL A 158 18.02 14.42 -24.57
C VAL A 158 17.16 13.15 -24.58
N PRO A 159 17.78 11.96 -24.49
CA PRO A 159 17.05 10.71 -24.41
C PRO A 159 16.08 10.71 -23.21
N VAL A 160 14.94 10.08 -23.37
CA VAL A 160 13.98 9.88 -22.31
C VAL A 160 13.91 8.39 -21.98
N LYS A 161 14.12 8.07 -20.69
CA LYS A 161 13.94 6.73 -20.17
C LYS A 161 12.55 6.63 -19.54
N GLU A 162 11.68 5.86 -20.18
CA GLU A 162 10.34 5.57 -19.67
C GLU A 162 10.38 4.37 -18.72
N LEU A 163 9.81 4.54 -17.54
CA LEU A 163 9.64 3.50 -16.53
C LEU A 163 8.19 3.46 -16.09
N ARG A 164 7.73 2.27 -15.73
CA ARG A 164 6.41 2.08 -15.13
C ARG A 164 6.54 1.14 -13.95
N PHE A 165 5.90 1.49 -12.83
CA PHE A 165 5.82 0.65 -11.66
C PHE A 165 4.37 0.53 -11.18
N GLU A 166 4.01 -0.68 -10.84
CA GLU A 166 2.80 -0.98 -10.09
C GLU A 166 3.18 -1.18 -8.62
N LEU A 167 2.59 -0.36 -7.74
CA LEU A 167 2.74 -0.49 -6.31
C LEU A 167 1.75 -1.55 -5.84
N SER A 168 2.25 -2.59 -5.19
CA SER A 168 1.46 -3.73 -4.74
C SER A 168 1.88 -4.20 -3.36
N GLY A 169 1.00 -4.91 -2.69
CA GLY A 169 1.26 -5.43 -1.37
C GLY A 169 0.47 -6.69 -1.05
N ASN A 170 0.97 -7.44 -0.07
CA ASN A 170 0.27 -8.56 0.51
C ASN A 170 0.25 -8.39 2.03
N MET A 171 -0.89 -7.97 2.58
CA MET A 171 -1.06 -7.69 4.00
C MET A 171 -0.92 -8.96 4.87
N ASN A 172 -1.36 -10.12 4.37
CA ASN A 172 -1.29 -11.37 5.12
C ASN A 172 0.15 -11.85 5.36
N ARG A 173 1.08 -11.48 4.47
CA ARG A 173 2.49 -11.86 4.57
C ARG A 173 3.41 -10.67 4.82
N TYR A 174 2.85 -9.49 4.92
CA TYR A 174 3.61 -8.28 5.15
C TYR A 174 4.69 -8.01 4.09
N VAL A 175 4.35 -8.19 2.82
CA VAL A 175 5.22 -7.95 1.67
C VAL A 175 4.70 -6.78 0.87
N TRP A 176 5.55 -5.77 0.67
CA TRP A 176 5.25 -4.60 -0.13
C TRP A 176 6.25 -4.50 -1.28
N SER A 177 5.76 -4.20 -2.47
CA SER A 177 6.58 -4.37 -3.67
C SER A 177 6.27 -3.36 -4.77
N LEU A 178 7.21 -3.22 -5.69
CA LEU A 178 7.03 -2.59 -6.99
C LEU A 178 7.07 -3.69 -8.06
N ASP A 179 6.07 -3.77 -8.94
CA ASP A 179 5.92 -4.83 -9.95
C ASP A 179 6.02 -6.25 -9.36
N ASN A 180 5.39 -6.47 -8.19
CA ASN A 180 5.39 -7.74 -7.47
C ASN A 180 6.80 -8.29 -7.12
N LYS A 181 7.80 -7.40 -7.01
CA LYS A 181 9.15 -7.73 -6.57
C LYS A 181 9.58 -6.79 -5.45
N VAL A 182 10.16 -7.36 -4.43
CA VAL A 182 10.85 -6.60 -3.37
C VAL A 182 12.23 -6.16 -3.83
N ILE A 183 12.82 -5.19 -3.16
CA ILE A 183 14.12 -4.60 -3.57
C ILE A 183 15.24 -5.65 -3.68
N SER A 184 15.27 -6.64 -2.79
CA SER A 184 16.31 -7.69 -2.82
C SER A 184 16.18 -8.70 -3.97
N GLU A 185 15.08 -8.63 -4.73
CA GLU A 185 14.80 -9.48 -5.90
C GLU A 185 15.03 -8.76 -7.23
N THR A 186 15.55 -7.53 -7.18
CA THR A 186 15.72 -6.69 -8.38
C THR A 186 17.15 -6.19 -8.50
N ASP A 187 17.56 -6.01 -9.76
CA ASP A 187 18.78 -5.28 -10.09
C ASP A 187 18.57 -3.78 -9.95
N LYS A 188 19.67 -3.05 -9.85
CA LYS A 188 19.65 -1.59 -9.91
C LYS A 188 19.18 -1.11 -11.28
N ILE A 189 18.43 -0.02 -11.30
CA ILE A 189 17.98 0.61 -12.53
C ILE A 189 19.09 1.50 -13.04
N LEU A 190 19.66 1.14 -14.18
CA LEU A 190 20.71 1.93 -14.82
C LEU A 190 20.12 3.16 -15.51
N ILE A 191 20.65 4.35 -15.20
CA ILE A 191 20.32 5.60 -15.85
C ILE A 191 21.60 6.27 -16.40
N LYS A 192 21.45 7.14 -17.39
CA LYS A 192 22.57 7.87 -17.99
C LYS A 192 22.58 9.31 -17.54
N LYS A 193 23.77 9.84 -17.27
CA LYS A 193 23.90 11.25 -16.95
C LYS A 193 23.37 12.14 -18.06
N GLY A 194 22.47 13.05 -17.70
CA GLY A 194 21.83 13.99 -18.61
C GLY A 194 20.58 13.48 -19.32
N GLU A 195 20.23 12.20 -19.22
CA GLU A 195 18.92 11.74 -19.75
C GLU A 195 17.76 12.20 -18.86
N ASN A 196 16.59 12.31 -19.44
CA ASN A 196 15.36 12.49 -18.69
C ASN A 196 14.80 11.12 -18.30
N VAL A 197 14.33 11.01 -17.08
CA VAL A 197 13.63 9.79 -16.59
C VAL A 197 12.18 10.17 -16.32
N ARG A 198 11.27 9.43 -16.95
CA ARG A 198 9.83 9.55 -16.76
C ARG A 198 9.30 8.27 -16.10
N ILE A 199 8.65 8.42 -14.97
CA ILE A 199 8.14 7.29 -14.20
C ILE A 199 6.62 7.41 -14.08
N THR A 200 5.91 6.43 -14.59
CA THR A 200 4.49 6.25 -14.35
C THR A 200 4.31 5.31 -13.16
N LEU A 201 3.63 5.78 -12.13
CA LEU A 201 3.33 5.03 -10.91
C LEU A 201 1.85 4.75 -10.85
N HIS A 202 1.49 3.49 -10.69
CA HIS A 202 0.11 3.06 -10.42
C HIS A 202 0.04 2.39 -9.05
N ASN A 203 -0.85 2.86 -8.19
CA ASN A 203 -1.08 2.25 -6.89
C ASN A 203 -2.18 1.19 -6.99
N GLY A 204 -1.80 -0.08 -7.15
CA GLY A 204 -2.72 -1.22 -7.20
C GLY A 204 -3.11 -1.76 -5.81
N SER A 205 -2.89 -0.99 -4.75
CA SER A 205 -3.22 -1.38 -3.37
C SER A 205 -4.27 -0.45 -2.75
N MET A 206 -4.81 -0.87 -1.61
CA MET A 206 -5.78 -0.08 -0.84
C MET A 206 -5.13 0.85 0.19
N MET A 207 -3.81 1.00 0.16
CA MET A 207 -3.07 1.89 1.05
C MET A 207 -2.39 3.01 0.26
N ARG A 208 -2.19 4.15 0.90
CA ARG A 208 -1.41 5.26 0.35
C ARG A 208 0.07 4.91 0.30
N HIS A 209 0.77 5.43 -0.70
CA HIS A 209 2.20 5.23 -0.85
C HIS A 209 2.90 6.55 -1.18
N PRO A 210 3.45 7.26 -0.18
CA PRO A 210 4.32 8.41 -0.42
C PRO A 210 5.66 7.91 -0.99
N MET A 211 5.85 8.12 -2.30
CA MET A 211 7.04 7.68 -3.03
C MET A 211 8.09 8.78 -3.05
N HIS A 212 9.28 8.48 -2.52
CA HIS A 212 10.40 9.39 -2.40
C HIS A 212 11.58 8.96 -3.26
N LEU A 213 12.21 9.93 -3.92
CA LEU A 213 13.45 9.74 -4.67
C LEU A 213 14.57 10.52 -4.00
N HIS A 214 15.60 9.82 -3.55
CA HIS A 214 16.81 10.46 -3.04
C HIS A 214 17.57 11.19 -4.13
N GLY A 215 18.21 12.30 -3.77
CA GLY A 215 19.16 13.03 -4.60
C GLY A 215 18.56 13.83 -5.76
N HIS A 216 17.27 13.75 -6.02
CA HIS A 216 16.61 14.44 -7.10
C HIS A 216 15.27 15.01 -6.66
N ASP A 217 15.01 16.26 -7.06
CA ASP A 217 13.64 16.74 -7.14
C ASP A 217 13.06 16.33 -8.49
N PHE A 218 11.80 15.95 -8.50
CA PHE A 218 11.07 15.57 -9.69
C PHE A 218 9.87 16.49 -9.92
N ARG A 219 9.51 16.64 -11.18
CA ARG A 219 8.29 17.31 -11.60
C ARG A 219 7.11 16.37 -11.42
N ILE A 220 6.02 16.80 -10.81
CA ILE A 220 4.74 16.09 -10.84
C ILE A 220 3.96 16.56 -12.07
N ILE A 221 3.61 15.64 -12.96
CA ILE A 221 2.86 15.96 -14.17
C ILE A 221 1.37 16.07 -13.84
N ASN A 222 0.94 17.27 -13.50
CA ASN A 222 -0.35 17.60 -12.92
C ASN A 222 -1.24 18.50 -13.80
N GLY A 223 -0.87 18.66 -15.10
CA GLY A 223 -1.60 19.52 -16.03
C GLY A 223 -1.10 20.98 -16.10
N GLN A 224 -0.11 21.36 -15.27
CA GLN A 224 0.49 22.71 -15.28
C GLN A 224 1.60 22.86 -16.34
N GLU A 225 1.74 21.90 -17.24
CA GLU A 225 2.69 21.93 -18.37
C GLU A 225 4.11 22.35 -17.98
N ASP A 226 4.59 23.51 -18.52
CA ASP A 226 5.90 24.07 -18.26
C ASP A 226 6.16 24.43 -16.78
N TYR A 227 5.10 24.59 -16.00
CA TYR A 227 5.13 25.04 -14.61
C TYR A 227 4.75 23.94 -13.60
N ALA A 228 4.93 22.68 -13.99
CA ALA A 228 4.73 21.55 -13.10
C ALA A 228 5.55 21.72 -11.80
N PRO A 229 4.97 21.46 -10.62
CA PRO A 229 5.67 21.66 -9.36
C PRO A 229 6.83 20.66 -9.20
N LEU A 230 7.91 21.12 -8.57
CA LEU A 230 9.02 20.27 -8.13
C LEU A 230 8.73 19.76 -6.71
N LYS A 231 8.93 18.47 -6.52
CA LYS A 231 8.81 17.79 -5.22
C LYS A 231 9.84 16.67 -5.13
N ASN A 232 10.11 16.19 -3.94
CA ASN A 232 10.92 14.97 -3.74
C ASN A 232 10.10 13.81 -3.17
N ILE A 233 8.87 14.08 -2.78
CA ILE A 233 7.87 13.08 -2.37
C ILE A 233 6.59 13.29 -3.17
N MET A 234 5.99 12.19 -3.60
CA MET A 234 4.65 12.16 -4.18
C MET A 234 3.82 11.08 -3.52
N ASP A 235 2.73 11.47 -2.88
CA ASP A 235 1.79 10.55 -2.26
C ASP A 235 0.79 10.03 -3.30
N LEU A 236 0.72 8.72 -3.44
CA LEU A 236 -0.26 8.07 -4.32
C LEU A 236 -1.40 7.50 -3.48
N MET A 237 -2.60 7.96 -3.78
CA MET A 237 -3.82 7.39 -3.22
C MET A 237 -4.10 5.98 -3.75
N PRO A 238 -4.91 5.17 -3.06
CA PRO A 238 -5.38 3.90 -3.60
C PRO A 238 -5.92 4.03 -5.02
N MET A 239 -5.54 3.13 -5.90
CA MET A 239 -5.95 3.05 -7.32
C MET A 239 -5.57 4.26 -8.19
N GLU A 240 -4.75 5.17 -7.68
CA GLU A 240 -4.30 6.35 -8.40
C GLU A 240 -3.13 6.05 -9.34
N THR A 241 -3.08 6.77 -10.46
CA THR A 241 -1.94 6.76 -11.39
C THR A 241 -1.41 8.16 -11.55
N ASN A 242 -0.12 8.35 -11.24
CA ASN A 242 0.57 9.62 -11.42
C ASN A 242 1.88 9.46 -12.18
N VAL A 243 2.33 10.54 -12.76
CA VAL A 243 3.58 10.59 -13.55
C VAL A 243 4.53 11.61 -12.93
N ILE A 244 5.77 11.20 -12.73
CA ILE A 244 6.87 12.08 -12.33
C ILE A 244 7.98 12.08 -13.36
N GLU A 245 8.71 13.19 -13.44
CA GLU A 245 9.84 13.34 -14.34
C GLU A 245 11.01 14.04 -13.66
N PHE A 246 12.21 13.58 -13.93
CA PHE A 246 13.44 14.27 -13.50
C PHE A 246 14.55 14.14 -14.54
N ASN A 247 15.51 15.07 -14.51
CA ASN A 247 16.73 14.93 -15.29
C ASN A 247 17.82 14.26 -14.44
N ALA A 248 18.44 13.22 -14.97
CA ALA A 248 19.48 12.46 -14.31
C ALA A 248 20.80 13.23 -14.30
N ASN A 249 20.98 14.18 -13.38
CA ASN A 249 22.13 15.11 -13.35
C ASN A 249 22.99 14.97 -12.08
N VAL A 250 22.62 14.16 -11.11
CA VAL A 250 23.34 13.94 -9.85
C VAL A 250 23.79 12.49 -9.76
N GLU A 251 25.05 12.22 -10.08
CA GLU A 251 25.62 10.87 -10.05
C GLU A 251 25.58 10.26 -8.64
N GLY A 252 25.32 8.98 -8.57
CA GLY A 252 25.23 8.23 -7.32
C GLY A 252 24.30 7.03 -7.42
N ASP A 253 24.23 6.28 -6.34
CA ASP A 253 23.19 5.27 -6.12
C ASP A 253 22.08 5.93 -5.31
N TRP A 254 20.90 6.05 -5.91
CA TRP A 254 19.78 6.77 -5.32
C TRP A 254 18.62 5.82 -5.04
N PHE A 255 18.17 5.85 -3.79
CA PHE A 255 17.05 5.03 -3.36
C PHE A 255 15.72 5.69 -3.74
N PHE A 256 14.87 4.94 -4.41
CA PHE A 256 13.49 5.28 -4.72
C PHE A 256 12.58 4.34 -3.95
N HIS A 257 11.79 4.83 -3.02
CA HIS A 257 11.06 3.99 -2.09
C HIS A 257 9.78 4.63 -1.56
N CYS A 258 8.87 3.80 -1.05
CA CYS A 258 7.76 4.26 -0.23
C CYS A 258 8.29 4.78 1.11
N HIS A 259 7.86 5.95 1.55
CA HIS A 259 8.33 6.55 2.80
C HIS A 259 7.55 6.09 4.04
N ILE A 260 6.51 5.27 3.89
CA ILE A 260 5.97 4.48 5.00
C ILE A 260 7.03 3.43 5.35
N LEU A 261 7.66 3.56 6.54
CA LEU A 261 8.81 2.74 6.93
C LEU A 261 8.53 1.24 6.85
N TYR A 262 7.34 0.82 7.24
CA TYR A 262 6.92 -0.57 7.15
C TYR A 262 6.89 -1.10 5.72
N HIS A 263 6.42 -0.29 4.76
CA HIS A 263 6.40 -0.66 3.35
C HIS A 263 7.82 -0.70 2.78
N MET A 264 8.65 0.29 3.12
CA MET A 264 10.05 0.36 2.71
C MET A 264 10.82 -0.88 3.19
N MET A 265 10.74 -1.19 4.49
CA MET A 265 11.43 -2.33 5.10
C MET A 265 10.93 -3.67 4.58
N ALA A 266 9.64 -3.76 4.23
CA ALA A 266 9.05 -4.94 3.60
C ALA A 266 9.33 -5.05 2.09
N GLY A 267 10.14 -4.14 1.52
CA GLY A 267 10.71 -4.28 0.18
C GLY A 267 10.22 -3.31 -0.89
N MET A 268 9.37 -2.31 -0.56
CA MET A 268 8.84 -1.35 -1.53
C MET A 268 9.89 -0.29 -1.87
N GLY A 269 10.81 -0.64 -2.75
CA GLY A 269 11.85 0.26 -3.23
C GLY A 269 12.62 -0.26 -4.43
N ARG A 270 13.40 0.66 -5.03
CA ARG A 270 14.35 0.41 -6.13
C ARG A 270 15.58 1.27 -5.92
N VAL A 271 16.69 0.90 -6.53
CA VAL A 271 17.91 1.71 -6.55
C VAL A 271 18.18 2.14 -7.97
N PHE A 272 18.22 3.45 -8.20
CA PHE A 272 18.76 4.02 -9.43
C PHE A 272 20.29 4.10 -9.32
N THR A 273 21.00 3.80 -10.39
CA THR A 273 22.45 3.91 -10.46
C THR A 273 22.87 4.44 -11.82
N TYR A 274 23.90 5.27 -11.84
CA TYR A 274 24.38 5.86 -13.09
C TYR A 274 25.33 4.91 -13.81
N GLU A 275 25.20 4.83 -15.14
CA GLU A 275 26.15 4.09 -15.97
C GLU A 275 27.55 4.72 -15.86
N ASN A 276 28.57 3.87 -15.69
CA ASN A 276 29.99 4.29 -15.65
C ASN A 276 30.36 5.25 -14.52
N GLN A 277 29.54 5.35 -13.46
CA GLN A 277 29.88 6.19 -12.31
C GLN A 277 31.10 5.66 -11.55
N ALA A 278 31.89 6.57 -10.99
CA ALA A 278 32.96 6.20 -10.08
C ALA A 278 32.40 5.65 -8.76
N PRO A 279 33.06 4.67 -8.12
CA PRO A 279 32.66 4.22 -6.79
C PRO A 279 32.60 5.37 -5.80
N ASN A 280 31.55 5.42 -4.98
CA ASN A 280 31.42 6.46 -3.95
C ASN A 280 32.51 6.25 -2.88
N PRO A 281 33.43 7.21 -2.68
CA PRO A 281 34.54 7.07 -1.74
C PRO A 281 34.08 6.97 -0.27
N LEU A 282 32.87 7.42 0.04
CA LEU A 282 32.28 7.31 1.39
C LEU A 282 31.78 5.89 1.69
N ILE A 283 31.59 5.04 0.68
CA ILE A 283 31.12 3.69 0.81
C ILE A 283 32.30 2.73 0.60
N SER A 284 33.02 2.43 1.66
CA SER A 284 34.21 1.55 1.63
C SER A 284 33.90 0.13 1.12
N ASN A 285 32.67 -0.36 1.31
CA ASN A 285 32.25 -1.69 0.86
C ASN A 285 30.81 -1.65 0.30
N PRO A 286 30.63 -1.39 -1.00
CA PRO A 286 29.30 -1.30 -1.65
C PRO A 286 28.49 -2.60 -1.52
N LYS A 287 29.15 -3.77 -1.57
CA LYS A 287 28.45 -5.05 -1.41
C LYS A 287 27.88 -5.25 0.00
N LEU A 288 28.61 -4.78 1.02
CA LEU A 288 28.10 -4.83 2.40
C LEU A 288 26.95 -3.84 2.61
N ALA A 289 27.05 -2.64 2.05
CA ALA A 289 25.98 -1.65 2.10
C ALA A 289 24.70 -2.18 1.43
N GLN A 290 24.82 -2.75 0.23
CA GLN A 290 23.70 -3.38 -0.46
C GLN A 290 23.11 -4.56 0.33
N ARG A 291 23.95 -5.39 0.95
CA ARG A 291 23.48 -6.52 1.78
C ARG A 291 22.69 -6.03 3.00
N LYS A 292 23.11 -4.91 3.60
CA LYS A 292 22.35 -4.29 4.70
C LYS A 292 21.00 -3.76 4.25
N LEU A 293 20.95 -3.08 3.09
CA LEU A 293 19.70 -2.60 2.51
C LEU A 293 18.72 -3.74 2.24
N PHE A 294 19.22 -4.91 1.81
CA PHE A 294 18.41 -6.09 1.50
C PHE A 294 18.10 -6.97 2.72
N ALA A 295 18.61 -6.62 3.90
CA ALA A 295 18.41 -7.45 5.09
C ALA A 295 16.96 -7.38 5.58
N ASP A 296 16.33 -6.22 5.46
CA ASP A 296 15.00 -5.95 6.02
C ASP A 296 13.92 -6.78 5.30
N ASP A 297 13.87 -6.77 3.97
CA ASP A 297 12.88 -7.51 3.20
C ASP A 297 13.12 -9.04 3.16
N ARG A 298 14.26 -9.49 3.71
CA ARG A 298 14.60 -10.90 3.90
C ARG A 298 14.47 -11.37 5.34
N ALA A 299 14.11 -10.45 6.24
CA ALA A 299 13.92 -10.79 7.65
C ALA A 299 12.78 -11.81 7.81
N PHE A 300 12.94 -12.72 8.76
CA PHE A 300 11.88 -13.63 9.15
C PHE A 300 11.02 -12.99 10.23
N HIS A 301 9.73 -13.07 10.06
CA HIS A 301 8.73 -12.60 11.00
C HIS A 301 8.01 -13.78 11.62
N PHE A 302 7.73 -13.69 12.91
CA PHE A 302 7.01 -14.70 13.67
C PHE A 302 5.58 -14.21 13.94
N MET A 303 4.63 -15.11 13.76
CA MET A 303 3.22 -14.91 14.12
C MET A 303 2.74 -16.17 14.82
N ALA A 304 1.92 -16.02 15.85
CA ALA A 304 1.25 -17.14 16.51
C ALA A 304 -0.13 -16.68 16.98
N GLU A 305 -1.07 -17.61 16.89
CA GLU A 305 -2.43 -17.48 17.38
C GLU A 305 -2.82 -18.76 18.12
N ASN A 306 -3.57 -18.64 19.19
CA ASN A 306 -3.99 -19.81 19.95
C ASN A 306 -5.32 -19.54 20.65
N ASP A 307 -6.28 -20.42 20.37
CA ASP A 307 -7.61 -20.40 20.93
C ASP A 307 -7.74 -21.46 22.04
N PHE A 308 -8.26 -21.07 23.18
CA PHE A 308 -8.50 -21.95 24.32
C PHE A 308 -10.00 -22.16 24.49
N ALA A 309 -10.39 -23.42 24.39
CA ALA A 309 -11.76 -23.86 24.68
C ALA A 309 -11.79 -24.73 25.94
N THR A 310 -12.98 -25.04 26.44
CA THR A 310 -13.13 -25.87 27.64
C THR A 310 -12.77 -27.36 27.42
N ASN A 311 -12.80 -27.82 26.17
CA ASN A 311 -12.54 -29.20 25.76
C ASN A 311 -11.24 -29.38 24.95
N GLY A 312 -10.56 -28.30 24.62
CA GLY A 312 -9.37 -28.38 23.80
C GLY A 312 -8.70 -27.03 23.58
N ASN A 313 -7.68 -27.06 22.76
CA ASN A 313 -6.88 -25.90 22.36
C ASN A 313 -6.51 -26.04 20.89
N ASP A 314 -6.78 -25.02 20.12
CA ASP A 314 -6.41 -24.92 18.72
C ASP A 314 -5.43 -23.75 18.54
N GLY A 315 -4.40 -23.97 17.74
CA GLY A 315 -3.47 -22.89 17.53
C GLY A 315 -2.65 -23.07 16.26
N MET A 316 -1.98 -21.96 15.90
CA MET A 316 -1.00 -21.94 14.83
C MET A 316 0.18 -21.07 15.18
N ALA A 317 1.33 -21.41 14.65
CA ALA A 317 2.54 -20.60 14.70
C ALA A 317 3.21 -20.60 13.32
N MET A 318 3.73 -19.46 12.91
CA MET A 318 4.36 -19.31 11.61
C MET A 318 5.61 -18.44 11.70
N ILE A 319 6.66 -18.90 11.03
CA ILE A 319 7.86 -18.10 10.76
C ILE A 319 7.97 -17.94 9.25
N GLN A 320 7.95 -16.72 8.78
CA GLN A 320 7.94 -16.47 7.34
C GLN A 320 8.74 -15.23 6.96
N ASN A 321 9.19 -15.22 5.72
CA ASN A 321 9.71 -14.03 5.04
C ASN A 321 9.05 -13.87 3.67
N THR A 322 9.63 -13.03 2.81
CA THR A 322 9.11 -12.77 1.46
C THR A 322 8.83 -14.04 0.65
N ARG A 323 9.63 -15.10 0.81
CA ARG A 323 9.54 -16.30 -0.03
C ARG A 323 9.32 -17.59 0.74
N TRP A 324 9.76 -17.69 1.97
CA TRP A 324 9.69 -18.91 2.75
C TRP A 324 8.67 -18.81 3.87
N SER A 325 7.99 -19.91 4.13
CA SER A 325 7.04 -20.05 5.24
C SER A 325 7.26 -21.40 5.91
N LEU A 326 7.49 -21.38 7.22
CA LEU A 326 7.45 -22.54 8.10
C LEU A 326 6.26 -22.35 9.04
N GLY A 327 5.24 -23.17 8.89
CA GLY A 327 4.04 -23.17 9.70
C GLY A 327 3.93 -24.41 10.56
N ALA A 328 3.32 -24.26 11.72
CA ALA A 328 2.86 -25.33 12.59
C ALA A 328 1.42 -25.03 13.00
N GLU A 329 0.55 -26.00 12.88
CA GLU A 329 -0.83 -25.93 13.33
C GLU A 329 -1.10 -27.09 14.27
N TRP A 330 -1.90 -26.87 15.31
CA TRP A 330 -2.21 -27.93 16.27
C TRP A 330 -3.65 -27.80 16.76
N ARG A 331 -4.21 -28.97 17.07
CA ARG A 331 -5.47 -29.17 17.80
C ARG A 331 -5.22 -30.15 18.91
N LEU A 332 -5.41 -29.72 20.14
CA LEU A 332 -5.14 -30.50 21.33
C LEU A 332 -6.44 -30.67 22.12
N GLY A 333 -7.00 -31.88 22.09
CA GLY A 333 -8.09 -32.26 22.97
C GLY A 333 -7.60 -32.54 24.39
N TYR A 334 -8.34 -32.09 25.41
CA TYR A 334 -7.95 -32.31 26.81
C TYR A 334 -8.34 -33.71 27.30
N GLU A 335 -9.14 -34.42 26.50
CA GLU A 335 -9.55 -35.83 26.77
C GLU A 335 -9.06 -36.71 25.63
N ASP A 336 -8.75 -37.98 25.95
CA ASP A 336 -8.26 -38.97 24.98
C ASP A 336 -9.22 -39.21 23.78
N MET A 337 -10.52 -39.03 23.99
CA MET A 337 -11.53 -39.17 22.94
C MET A 337 -11.43 -38.03 21.87
N HIS A 338 -10.98 -36.84 22.25
CA HIS A 338 -10.83 -35.73 21.33
C HIS A 338 -9.51 -35.82 20.55
N GLY A 339 -8.53 -36.52 21.11
CA GLY A 339 -7.24 -36.74 20.48
C GLY A 339 -6.42 -35.48 20.34
N TYR A 340 -5.37 -35.56 19.57
CA TYR A 340 -4.56 -34.41 19.17
C TYR A 340 -4.04 -34.54 17.75
N GLU A 341 -3.84 -33.39 17.12
CA GLU A 341 -3.33 -33.26 15.77
C GLU A 341 -2.28 -32.15 15.76
N ALA A 342 -1.17 -32.39 15.08
CA ALA A 342 -0.17 -31.38 14.82
C ALA A 342 0.35 -31.51 13.39
N GLU A 343 0.35 -30.41 12.67
CA GLU A 343 0.78 -30.32 11.28
C GLU A 343 1.93 -29.33 11.16
N PHE A 344 2.95 -29.68 10.38
CA PHE A 344 4.10 -28.82 10.10
C PHE A 344 4.26 -28.71 8.60
N HIS A 345 4.39 -27.45 8.10
CA HIS A 345 4.51 -27.18 6.68
C HIS A 345 5.71 -26.26 6.41
N LEU A 346 6.61 -26.70 5.54
CA LEU A 346 7.67 -25.87 4.98
C LEU A 346 7.33 -25.59 3.52
N GLY A 347 6.97 -24.36 3.22
CA GLY A 347 6.57 -23.92 1.89
C GLY A 347 7.45 -22.82 1.33
N ARG A 348 7.38 -22.64 0.02
CA ARG A 348 8.04 -21.55 -0.68
C ARG A 348 7.09 -20.90 -1.68
N TYR A 349 6.87 -19.59 -1.52
CA TYR A 349 6.10 -18.81 -2.48
C TYR A 349 6.86 -18.67 -3.80
N ILE A 350 6.20 -19.05 -4.91
CA ILE A 350 6.77 -19.03 -6.25
C ILE A 350 5.97 -18.13 -7.19
N GLY A 351 6.59 -17.77 -8.32
CA GLY A 351 6.01 -16.87 -9.30
C GLY A 351 6.13 -15.39 -8.92
N LYS A 352 5.73 -14.52 -9.86
CA LYS A 352 5.77 -13.06 -9.67
C LYS A 352 4.75 -12.60 -8.64
N MET A 353 3.52 -13.08 -8.76
CA MET A 353 2.40 -12.70 -7.89
C MET A 353 2.42 -13.43 -6.54
N GLN A 354 3.28 -14.45 -6.38
CA GLN A 354 3.42 -15.22 -5.12
C GLN A 354 2.11 -15.83 -4.59
N TRP A 355 1.21 -16.19 -5.48
CA TRP A 355 -0.07 -16.81 -5.11
C TRP A 355 0.06 -18.31 -4.86
N LEU A 356 1.10 -18.93 -5.42
CA LEU A 356 1.34 -20.37 -5.36
C LEU A 356 2.45 -20.67 -4.36
N MET A 357 2.16 -21.56 -3.41
CA MET A 357 3.12 -22.04 -2.43
C MET A 357 3.11 -23.58 -2.36
N PRO A 358 3.95 -24.28 -3.13
CA PRO A 358 4.21 -25.68 -2.87
C PRO A 358 4.87 -25.85 -1.50
N PHE A 359 4.50 -26.92 -0.79
CA PHE A 359 5.03 -27.24 0.52
C PHE A 359 5.29 -28.73 0.71
N ILE A 360 6.20 -29.03 1.60
CA ILE A 360 6.36 -30.34 2.24
C ILE A 360 5.88 -30.21 3.67
N GLY A 361 5.14 -31.22 4.14
CA GLY A 361 4.57 -31.23 5.47
C GLY A 361 4.79 -32.55 6.19
N PHE A 362 4.52 -32.49 7.47
CA PHE A 362 4.50 -33.64 8.35
C PHE A 362 3.28 -33.50 9.26
N ASP A 363 2.39 -34.49 9.22
CA ASP A 363 1.17 -34.56 10.01
C ASP A 363 1.31 -35.63 11.07
N TRP A 364 0.99 -35.28 12.28
CA TRP A 364 0.96 -36.22 13.39
C TRP A 364 -0.38 -36.15 14.12
N ARG A 365 -1.07 -37.31 14.17
CA ARG A 365 -2.42 -37.42 14.73
C ARG A 365 -2.48 -38.54 15.74
N TYR A 366 -3.21 -38.30 16.81
CA TYR A 366 -3.61 -39.30 17.79
C TYR A 366 -5.08 -39.15 18.08
N ARG A 367 -5.80 -40.26 17.98
CA ARG A 367 -7.21 -40.38 18.44
C ARG A 367 -7.40 -41.80 18.92
N LYS A 368 -7.89 -41.97 20.14
CA LYS A 368 -8.20 -43.29 20.66
C LYS A 368 -9.37 -43.90 19.88
N MET A 369 -9.17 -45.01 19.24
CA MET A 369 -10.17 -45.74 18.46
C MET A 369 -10.85 -46.72 19.38
N ASP A 370 -12.05 -46.41 19.89
CA ASP A 370 -12.87 -47.33 20.74
C ASP A 370 -13.59 -48.38 19.89
N GLY A 371 -12.88 -49.11 19.06
CA GLY A 371 -13.39 -50.26 18.28
C GLY A 371 -14.17 -49.89 17.01
N GLU A 372 -14.36 -48.61 16.69
CA GLU A 372 -14.92 -48.19 15.42
C GLU A 372 -13.84 -48.13 14.34
N MET A 373 -13.99 -48.89 13.27
CA MET A 373 -13.11 -48.86 12.10
C MET A 373 -13.60 -47.77 11.16
N GLU A 374 -12.91 -46.65 11.10
CA GLU A 374 -13.16 -45.62 10.07
C GLU A 374 -12.54 -46.07 8.74
N GLU A 375 -13.38 -46.26 7.75
CA GLU A 375 -12.99 -46.54 6.38
C GLU A 375 -12.89 -45.23 5.60
N ASN A 376 -11.75 -44.97 4.97
CA ASN A 376 -11.59 -43.77 4.13
C ASN A 376 -12.30 -43.95 2.78
N ILE A 377 -12.39 -42.87 1.99
CA ILE A 377 -13.01 -42.83 0.66
C ILE A 377 -12.40 -43.84 -0.35
N PHE A 378 -11.24 -44.42 -0.05
CA PHE A 378 -10.54 -45.41 -0.87
C PHE A 378 -10.68 -46.85 -0.31
N GLY A 379 -11.55 -47.08 0.67
CA GLY A 379 -11.78 -48.40 1.28
C GLY A 379 -10.64 -48.86 2.24
N GLN A 380 -9.79 -47.95 2.69
CA GLN A 380 -8.72 -48.28 3.62
C GLN A 380 -9.18 -48.07 5.06
N VAL A 381 -8.94 -49.05 5.90
CA VAL A 381 -9.32 -49.04 7.31
C VAL A 381 -8.13 -48.62 8.18
N ASN A 382 -8.35 -47.62 9.02
CA ASN A 382 -7.35 -47.18 9.99
C ASN A 382 -7.55 -47.99 11.31
N THR A 383 -6.50 -48.69 11.71
CA THR A 383 -6.50 -49.50 12.95
C THR A 383 -5.52 -49.00 14.00
N LYS A 384 -4.89 -47.85 13.77
CA LYS A 384 -3.85 -47.31 14.66
C LYS A 384 -4.30 -45.99 15.31
N ASP A 385 -4.21 -45.94 16.62
CA ASP A 385 -4.48 -44.71 17.40
C ASP A 385 -3.52 -43.59 17.05
N ARG A 386 -2.30 -43.89 16.62
CA ARG A 386 -1.28 -42.93 16.25
C ARG A 386 -0.94 -43.02 14.77
N ARG A 387 -0.87 -41.88 14.14
CA ARG A 387 -0.55 -41.78 12.71
C ARG A 387 0.44 -40.64 12.47
N ALA A 388 1.49 -40.95 11.74
CA ALA A 388 2.46 -40.00 11.24
C ALA A 388 2.51 -40.10 9.71
N VAL A 389 2.39 -38.96 9.02
CA VAL A 389 2.30 -38.90 7.56
C VAL A 389 3.16 -37.77 7.04
N LEU A 390 3.94 -38.04 6.02
CA LEU A 390 4.57 -36.99 5.20
C LEU A 390 3.55 -36.52 4.18
N SER A 391 3.35 -35.20 4.10
CA SER A 391 2.44 -34.56 3.15
C SER A 391 3.20 -33.74 2.12
N LEU A 392 2.69 -33.72 0.90
CA LEU A 392 3.11 -32.84 -0.18
C LEU A 392 1.85 -32.11 -0.66
N GLY A 393 1.93 -30.80 -0.77
CA GLY A 393 0.77 -30.03 -1.16
C GLY A 393 1.13 -28.71 -1.80
N VAL A 394 0.09 -28.00 -2.16
CA VAL A 394 0.16 -26.68 -2.78
C VAL A 394 -0.93 -25.81 -2.17
N ASN A 395 -0.54 -24.68 -1.61
CA ASN A 395 -1.44 -23.61 -1.23
C ASN A 395 -1.53 -22.61 -2.37
N TYR A 396 -2.74 -22.29 -2.78
CA TYR A 396 -2.99 -21.26 -3.79
C TYR A 396 -3.86 -20.17 -3.20
N THR A 397 -3.28 -18.97 -3.10
CA THR A 397 -4.02 -17.79 -2.65
C THR A 397 -4.83 -17.26 -3.83
N LEU A 398 -6.13 -17.28 -3.72
CA LEU A 398 -6.99 -16.67 -4.72
C LEU A 398 -6.75 -15.17 -4.79
N PRO A 399 -6.61 -14.58 -5.97
CA PRO A 399 -6.34 -13.14 -6.14
C PRO A 399 -7.46 -12.24 -5.61
N MET A 400 -8.63 -12.79 -5.42
CA MET A 400 -9.80 -12.11 -4.85
C MET A 400 -10.13 -12.72 -3.49
N LEU A 401 -9.34 -12.40 -2.48
CA LEU A 401 -9.67 -12.78 -1.11
C LEU A 401 -10.82 -11.91 -0.60
N VAL A 402 -12.02 -12.40 -0.83
CA VAL A 402 -13.13 -12.09 0.06
C VAL A 402 -12.83 -12.86 1.35
N MET A 403 -12.32 -12.19 2.36
CA MET A 403 -12.40 -12.73 3.70
C MET A 403 -13.89 -12.73 4.07
N ALA A 404 -14.47 -13.89 4.12
CA ALA A 404 -15.79 -14.10 4.67
C ALA A 404 -15.71 -13.96 6.19
#